data_8984f8268b801442d73a5b6fbbb89205
#
_entry.id   8984f8268b801442d73a5b6fbbb89205
#
_cell.length_a   1.000
_cell.length_b   1.000
_cell.length_c   1.000
_cell.angle_alpha   90.00
_cell.angle_beta   90.00
_cell.angle_gamma   90.00
#
_symmetry.space_group_name_H-M   'P 1'
#
loop_
_entity.id
_entity.type
_entity.pdbx_description
1 polymer ?
#
loop_
_entity_poly.entity_id
_entity_poly.type
_entity_poly.pdbx_seq_one_letter_code
_entity_poly.pdbx_strand_id
1 'polypeptide(L)'
;MTNEIKSLDSREHILLRPNMYIGAVDSQMFKEYINGQLTEVSYIPGLIKIINEIIDNSIDVAIKTDFKGCNEVSVKIADEYIEVTDNGPGIPIKKNDKGQYLPFVCWGSALSGSNFDNDAERKSIGMNGVGSYCTNVWSKKFTGISDDGLNRYEVTFKDNASTFNEVEKKSTSKGVTVKFYPDLERFKINKIDEISQNIICQRLINLNMCFPLIKFKFNGKKLTIKDFKDYVNNFSNYNIIYNDEKYSFAVIPSATDEFQHFSYVNGLKIPEGGTHIDVISNNIVTKLREKLERKYKTIKPADIKNRLFVIAILKDFNNPKFNSQTKEKLTNSVGEVNVYLGDIDYDKIVKSIMKVDEIINPIIDIFKIKEEFKRKQELKVLDKPKKIKDEHYTPATKNKKYLLVCEGASAQGGLMPVCGREEFGYYTLKGKPLNSWANTQQKFAANKELSGLYQVIKNEGIMEDCSDGEWYKIEVNGKEIVVNENDDVKINDKWVRVKDLL
;
A
#
# COMPACT_ATOMS: atom_id res chain seq x y z
N MET A 1 -18.51 -15.25 41.04
CA MET A 1 -18.27 -13.86 40.64
C MET A 1 -19.48 -13.41 39.89
N THR A 2 -20.31 -12.55 40.47
CA THR A 2 -21.48 -11.96 39.83
C THR A 2 -20.96 -10.96 38.79
N ASN A 3 -21.13 -11.28 37.49
CA ASN A 3 -20.88 -10.35 36.40
C ASN A 3 -21.93 -9.21 36.54
N GLU A 4 -21.55 -8.11 37.16
CA GLU A 4 -22.37 -6.89 37.13
C GLU A 4 -22.45 -6.38 35.69
N ILE A 5 -23.69 -6.26 35.20
CA ILE A 5 -23.97 -5.59 33.93
C ILE A 5 -23.72 -4.10 34.13
N LYS A 6 -22.70 -3.55 33.48
CA LYS A 6 -22.37 -2.11 33.50
C LYS A 6 -22.89 -1.45 32.22
N SER A 7 -23.58 -0.33 32.37
CA SER A 7 -23.89 0.58 31.27
C SER A 7 -22.74 1.58 31.15
N LEU A 8 -22.15 1.72 29.95
CA LEU A 8 -21.13 2.71 29.65
C LEU A 8 -21.76 3.85 28.87
N ASP A 9 -21.31 5.07 29.11
CA ASP A 9 -21.65 6.18 28.22
C ASP A 9 -20.84 6.08 26.90
N SER A 10 -21.25 6.86 25.88
CA SER A 10 -20.63 6.83 24.56
C SER A 10 -19.13 7.18 24.61
N ARG A 11 -18.72 8.11 25.46
CA ARG A 11 -17.34 8.55 25.65
C ARG A 11 -16.49 7.42 26.25
N GLU A 12 -16.98 6.81 27.32
CA GLU A 12 -16.30 5.68 27.98
C GLU A 12 -16.16 4.51 27.02
N HIS A 13 -17.21 4.20 26.27
CA HIS A 13 -17.18 3.10 25.30
C HIS A 13 -16.16 3.37 24.17
N ILE A 14 -16.08 4.60 23.64
CA ILE A 14 -15.09 4.99 22.62
C ILE A 14 -13.66 4.83 23.14
N LEU A 15 -13.39 5.23 24.38
CA LEU A 15 -12.07 5.09 25.01
C LEU A 15 -11.70 3.63 25.30
N LEU A 16 -12.69 2.80 25.66
CA LEU A 16 -12.50 1.40 26.00
C LEU A 16 -12.34 0.50 24.75
N ARG A 17 -13.00 0.86 23.65
CA ARG A 17 -13.08 0.05 22.42
C ARG A 17 -12.61 0.83 21.18
N PRO A 18 -11.36 1.33 21.14
CA PRO A 18 -10.84 2.16 20.05
C PRO A 18 -10.97 1.50 18.67
N ASN A 19 -10.74 0.19 18.58
CA ASN A 19 -10.78 -0.54 17.31
C ASN A 19 -12.14 -0.46 16.59
N MET A 20 -13.24 -0.22 17.33
CA MET A 20 -14.58 -0.05 16.73
C MET A 20 -14.77 1.32 16.10
N TYR A 21 -13.98 2.33 16.49
CA TYR A 21 -14.20 3.73 16.12
C TYR A 21 -13.05 4.36 15.34
N ILE A 22 -11.83 4.18 15.81
CA ILE A 22 -10.63 4.83 15.26
C ILE A 22 -9.58 3.84 14.75
N GLY A 23 -9.71 2.55 15.06
CA GLY A 23 -8.72 1.54 14.74
C GLY A 23 -7.67 1.36 15.84
N ALA A 24 -6.57 0.71 15.48
CA ALA A 24 -5.51 0.38 16.42
C ALA A 24 -4.82 1.63 16.99
N VAL A 25 -4.51 1.58 18.28
CA VAL A 25 -3.82 2.66 19.01
C VAL A 25 -2.36 2.37 19.27
N ASP A 26 -1.90 1.20 18.87
CA ASP A 26 -0.49 0.82 18.84
C ASP A 26 0.07 1.00 17.43
N SER A 27 1.39 1.23 17.34
CA SER A 27 2.08 1.36 16.07
C SER A 27 2.06 0.07 15.28
N GLN A 28 1.79 0.17 13.98
CA GLN A 28 1.72 -0.95 13.04
C GLN A 28 2.52 -0.64 11.78
N MET A 29 3.08 -1.69 11.15
CA MET A 29 3.80 -1.57 9.89
C MET A 29 2.83 -1.58 8.71
N PHE A 30 3.03 -0.66 7.79
CA PHE A 30 2.26 -0.54 6.55
C PHE A 30 3.18 -0.32 5.35
N LYS A 31 2.70 -0.74 4.19
CA LYS A 31 3.29 -0.35 2.91
C LYS A 31 2.47 0.81 2.34
N GLU A 32 3.06 1.99 2.31
CA GLU A 32 2.41 3.20 1.81
C GLU A 32 3.16 3.79 0.62
N TYR A 33 2.41 4.37 -0.31
CA TYR A 33 3.01 5.16 -1.39
C TYR A 33 3.25 6.59 -0.90
N ILE A 34 4.52 6.93 -0.73
CA ILE A 34 4.97 8.27 -0.36
C ILE A 34 5.80 8.81 -1.52
N ASN A 35 5.39 9.94 -2.08
CA ASN A 35 6.02 10.53 -3.27
C ASN A 35 6.20 9.52 -4.42
N GLY A 36 5.18 8.67 -4.64
CA GLY A 36 5.17 7.66 -5.70
C GLY A 36 6.02 6.41 -5.43
N GLN A 37 6.72 6.32 -4.31
CA GLN A 37 7.52 5.16 -3.91
C GLN A 37 6.82 4.34 -2.85
N LEU A 38 6.76 3.01 -3.04
CA LEU A 38 6.25 2.07 -2.05
C LEU A 38 7.27 1.97 -0.90
N THR A 39 6.89 2.47 0.27
CA THR A 39 7.76 2.57 1.44
C THR A 39 7.14 1.82 2.61
N GLU A 40 7.92 1.03 3.33
CA GLU A 40 7.49 0.46 4.61
C GLU A 40 7.61 1.52 5.68
N VAL A 41 6.48 1.82 6.33
CA VAL A 41 6.38 2.84 7.38
C VAL A 41 5.62 2.29 8.57
N SER A 42 6.00 2.75 9.76
CA SER A 42 5.32 2.40 11.00
C SER A 42 4.60 3.62 11.55
N TYR A 43 3.28 3.51 11.75
CA TYR A 43 2.47 4.57 12.33
C TYR A 43 1.28 4.01 13.12
N ILE A 44 0.59 4.87 13.85
CA ILE A 44 -0.58 4.53 14.67
C ILE A 44 -1.86 4.82 13.86
N PRO A 45 -2.60 3.78 13.40
CA PRO A 45 -3.82 3.97 12.61
C PRO A 45 -4.85 4.89 13.26
N GLY A 46 -5.08 4.73 14.57
CA GLY A 46 -6.03 5.54 15.32
C GLY A 46 -5.70 7.02 15.33
N LEU A 47 -4.41 7.38 15.43
CA LEU A 47 -3.97 8.78 15.35
C LEU A 47 -4.23 9.36 13.95
N ILE A 48 -3.87 8.64 12.90
CA ILE A 48 -4.13 9.06 11.52
C ILE A 48 -5.64 9.18 11.27
N LYS A 49 -6.44 8.25 11.82
CA LYS A 49 -7.90 8.26 11.65
C LYS A 49 -8.55 9.51 12.25
N ILE A 50 -8.21 9.89 13.49
CA ILE A 50 -8.83 11.07 14.12
C ILE A 50 -8.45 12.38 13.40
N ILE A 51 -7.25 12.45 12.78
CA ILE A 51 -6.89 13.59 11.94
C ILE A 51 -7.73 13.61 10.67
N ASN A 52 -7.86 12.45 10.02
CA ASN A 52 -8.62 12.31 8.80
C ASN A 52 -10.10 12.63 8.96
N GLU A 53 -10.73 12.30 10.10
CA GLU A 53 -12.14 12.62 10.37
C GLU A 53 -12.42 14.13 10.28
N ILE A 54 -11.49 14.95 10.74
CA ILE A 54 -11.66 16.41 10.67
C ILE A 54 -11.42 16.92 9.24
N ILE A 55 -10.43 16.38 8.54
CA ILE A 55 -10.18 16.73 7.13
C ILE A 55 -11.40 16.35 6.27
N ASP A 56 -11.94 15.14 6.47
CA ASP A 56 -13.08 14.62 5.70
C ASP A 56 -14.34 15.50 5.87
N ASN A 57 -14.56 16.05 7.04
CA ASN A 57 -15.68 17.00 7.26
C ASN A 57 -15.54 18.25 6.40
N SER A 58 -14.34 18.81 6.28
CA SER A 58 -14.08 19.97 5.41
C SER A 58 -14.28 19.62 3.93
N ILE A 59 -13.90 18.40 3.51
CA ILE A 59 -14.17 17.91 2.14
C ILE A 59 -15.68 17.76 1.90
N ASP A 60 -16.42 17.18 2.85
CA ASP A 60 -17.88 17.03 2.73
C ASP A 60 -18.59 18.38 2.59
N VAL A 61 -18.12 19.42 3.30
CA VAL A 61 -18.62 20.78 3.12
C VAL A 61 -18.31 21.31 1.72
N ALA A 62 -17.09 21.08 1.22
CA ALA A 62 -16.71 21.48 -0.13
C ALA A 62 -17.59 20.80 -1.19
N ILE A 63 -17.85 19.52 -1.07
CA ILE A 63 -18.74 18.75 -1.97
C ILE A 63 -20.16 19.30 -1.90
N LYS A 64 -20.73 19.49 -0.70
CA LYS A 64 -22.10 20.00 -0.49
C LYS A 64 -22.30 21.41 -1.03
N THR A 65 -21.26 22.22 -1.07
CA THR A 65 -21.30 23.59 -1.58
C THR A 65 -20.86 23.71 -3.05
N ASP A 66 -20.72 22.56 -3.73
CA ASP A 66 -20.29 22.48 -5.13
C ASP A 66 -18.96 23.24 -5.35
N PHE A 67 -18.05 23.14 -4.36
CA PHE A 67 -16.74 23.81 -4.31
C PHE A 67 -16.76 25.34 -4.44
N LYS A 68 -17.94 25.96 -4.45
CA LYS A 68 -18.10 27.42 -4.53
C LYS A 68 -18.14 28.06 -3.15
N GLY A 69 -18.74 27.37 -2.19
CA GLY A 69 -18.84 27.82 -0.81
C GLY A 69 -17.66 27.43 0.06
N CYS A 70 -16.97 26.35 -0.29
CA CYS A 70 -15.77 25.88 0.39
C CYS A 70 -14.76 25.37 -0.67
N ASN A 71 -13.61 26.00 -0.77
CA ASN A 71 -12.59 25.66 -1.77
C ASN A 71 -11.15 25.81 -1.26
N GLU A 72 -10.96 25.98 0.03
CA GLU A 72 -9.65 26.01 0.66
C GLU A 72 -9.69 25.21 1.97
N VAL A 73 -8.75 24.27 2.13
CA VAL A 73 -8.54 23.49 3.35
C VAL A 73 -7.08 23.60 3.76
N SER A 74 -6.84 24.05 4.98
CA SER A 74 -5.50 24.17 5.55
C SER A 74 -5.32 23.22 6.71
N VAL A 75 -4.27 22.43 6.68
CA VAL A 75 -3.90 21.52 7.76
C VAL A 75 -2.54 21.92 8.31
N LYS A 76 -2.47 22.13 9.62
CA LYS A 76 -1.24 22.39 10.35
C LYS A 76 -1.04 21.31 11.40
N ILE A 77 0.13 20.70 11.39
CA ILE A 77 0.54 19.67 12.37
C ILE A 77 1.83 20.15 13.03
N ALA A 78 1.82 20.22 14.34
CA ALA A 78 3.00 20.42 15.18
C ALA A 78 3.20 19.20 16.08
N ASP A 79 4.23 19.20 16.91
CA ASP A 79 4.57 18.06 17.76
C ASP A 79 3.42 17.59 18.66
N GLU A 80 2.57 18.53 19.13
CA GLU A 80 1.53 18.24 20.12
C GLU A 80 0.09 18.52 19.63
N TYR A 81 -0.09 19.21 18.52
CA TYR A 81 -1.43 19.57 18.06
C TYR A 81 -1.62 19.51 16.56
N ILE A 82 -2.87 19.36 16.17
CA ILE A 82 -3.34 19.45 14.80
C ILE A 82 -4.38 20.58 14.71
N GLU A 83 -4.33 21.33 13.61
CA GLU A 83 -5.30 22.36 13.29
C GLU A 83 -5.75 22.19 11.83
N VAL A 84 -7.06 22.06 11.65
CA VAL A 84 -7.69 21.98 10.33
C VAL A 84 -8.63 23.16 10.19
N THR A 85 -8.47 23.92 9.11
CA THR A 85 -9.30 25.09 8.82
C THR A 85 -9.82 25.01 7.39
N ASP A 86 -11.08 25.28 7.20
CA ASP A 86 -11.70 25.48 5.90
C ASP A 86 -12.33 26.89 5.78
N ASN A 87 -12.56 27.31 4.55
CA ASN A 87 -13.22 28.58 4.24
C ASN A 87 -14.70 28.41 3.89
N GLY A 88 -15.34 27.35 4.40
CA GLY A 88 -16.75 27.05 4.16
C GLY A 88 -17.72 28.05 4.76
N PRO A 89 -19.04 27.80 4.63
CA PRO A 89 -20.06 28.69 5.17
C PRO A 89 -20.10 28.70 6.70
N GLY A 90 -19.35 27.82 7.39
CA GLY A 90 -19.49 27.57 8.82
C GLY A 90 -20.65 26.62 9.15
N ILE A 91 -20.67 26.11 10.37
CA ILE A 91 -21.84 25.43 10.93
C ILE A 91 -22.79 26.49 11.46
N PRO A 92 -24.07 26.50 11.06
CA PRO A 92 -25.03 27.53 11.50
C PRO A 92 -25.07 27.66 13.02
N ILE A 93 -24.90 28.89 13.53
CA ILE A 93 -24.86 29.19 14.97
C ILE A 93 -26.29 29.41 15.45
N LYS A 94 -27.01 28.32 15.61
CA LYS A 94 -28.39 28.28 16.14
C LYS A 94 -28.56 27.11 17.09
N LYS A 95 -29.52 27.18 17.96
CA LYS A 95 -29.84 26.12 18.92
C LYS A 95 -30.83 25.12 18.33
N ASN A 96 -30.64 23.85 18.67
CA ASN A 96 -31.61 22.78 18.41
C ASN A 96 -32.76 22.82 19.44
N ASP A 97 -33.72 21.89 19.33
CA ASP A 97 -34.90 21.79 20.22
C ASP A 97 -34.51 21.50 21.69
N LYS A 98 -33.30 21.02 21.94
CA LYS A 98 -32.73 20.79 23.28
C LYS A 98 -31.97 22.00 23.83
N GLY A 99 -31.97 23.13 23.12
CA GLY A 99 -31.29 24.35 23.51
C GLY A 99 -29.76 24.33 23.31
N GLN A 100 -29.23 23.34 22.62
CA GLN A 100 -27.78 23.20 22.34
C GLN A 100 -27.45 23.83 21.00
N TYR A 101 -26.31 24.51 20.89
CA TYR A 101 -25.81 25.02 19.62
C TYR A 101 -25.46 23.88 18.64
N LEU A 102 -25.81 24.04 17.37
CA LEU A 102 -25.51 23.02 16.37
C LEU A 102 -24.02 22.70 16.27
N PRO A 103 -23.08 23.68 16.32
CA PRO A 103 -21.66 23.37 16.36
C PRO A 103 -21.25 22.51 17.58
N PHE A 104 -21.83 22.80 18.77
CA PHE A 104 -21.62 21.96 19.95
C PHE A 104 -22.06 20.52 19.71
N VAL A 105 -23.24 20.32 19.12
CA VAL A 105 -23.77 18.99 18.83
C VAL A 105 -22.85 18.22 17.85
N CYS A 106 -22.35 18.93 16.83
CA CYS A 106 -21.41 18.28 15.84
C CYS A 106 -20.11 17.77 16.46
N TRP A 107 -19.59 18.44 17.49
CA TRP A 107 -18.30 18.10 18.10
C TRP A 107 -18.39 17.41 19.46
N GLY A 108 -19.49 17.61 20.16
CA GLY A 108 -19.69 17.16 21.56
C GLY A 108 -20.64 15.99 21.72
N SER A 109 -21.22 15.46 20.64
CA SER A 109 -22.21 14.39 20.72
C SER A 109 -21.95 13.29 19.70
N ALA A 110 -22.08 12.04 20.10
CA ALA A 110 -22.07 10.91 19.17
C ALA A 110 -23.36 10.90 18.33
N LEU A 111 -23.29 10.28 17.14
CA LEU A 111 -24.42 10.10 16.22
C LEU A 111 -25.08 11.43 15.81
N SER A 112 -24.26 12.45 15.61
CA SER A 112 -24.68 13.80 15.22
C SER A 112 -24.15 14.11 13.83
N GLY A 113 -25.01 14.46 12.89
CA GLY A 113 -24.61 14.81 11.53
C GLY A 113 -25.82 15.12 10.65
N SER A 114 -25.53 15.67 9.48
CA SER A 114 -26.55 16.01 8.45
C SER A 114 -26.68 14.92 7.37
N ASN A 115 -26.06 13.74 7.54
CA ASN A 115 -25.97 12.72 6.51
C ASN A 115 -26.74 11.43 6.84
N PHE A 116 -27.80 11.53 7.67
CA PHE A 116 -28.61 10.37 8.10
C PHE A 116 -29.73 10.00 7.12
N ASP A 117 -30.02 10.84 6.13
CA ASP A 117 -31.05 10.54 5.14
C ASP A 117 -30.56 9.48 4.15
N ASN A 118 -31.21 8.31 4.13
CA ASN A 118 -30.84 7.16 3.31
C ASN A 118 -31.34 7.28 1.86
N ASP A 119 -32.30 8.16 1.58
CA ASP A 119 -32.96 8.27 0.28
C ASP A 119 -32.32 9.31 -0.67
N ALA A 120 -31.40 10.14 -0.17
CA ALA A 120 -30.65 11.08 -0.99
C ALA A 120 -29.45 10.42 -1.69
N GLU A 121 -29.16 10.81 -2.94
CA GLU A 121 -27.92 10.46 -3.62
C GLU A 121 -26.71 10.87 -2.78
N ARG A 122 -25.94 9.89 -2.29
CA ARG A 122 -24.86 10.13 -1.34
C ARG A 122 -23.52 10.23 -2.05
N LYS A 123 -22.90 11.40 -1.91
CA LYS A 123 -21.53 11.69 -2.38
C LYS A 123 -20.56 11.97 -1.22
N SER A 124 -21.06 12.11 0.01
CA SER A 124 -20.27 12.47 1.19
C SER A 124 -19.39 11.34 1.70
N ILE A 125 -18.21 11.70 2.25
CA ILE A 125 -17.24 10.78 2.85
C ILE A 125 -17.72 10.32 4.24
N GLY A 126 -18.24 11.27 5.05
CA GLY A 126 -18.74 11.01 6.41
C GLY A 126 -20.17 10.45 6.40
N MET A 127 -20.38 9.29 7.06
CA MET A 127 -21.68 8.59 7.04
C MET A 127 -22.34 8.43 8.41
N ASN A 128 -21.56 8.34 9.51
CA ASN A 128 -22.09 7.84 10.77
C ASN A 128 -22.19 8.88 11.89
N GLY A 129 -21.80 10.13 11.65
CA GLY A 129 -21.90 11.22 12.61
C GLY A 129 -21.15 11.02 13.93
N VAL A 130 -20.06 10.23 13.90
CA VAL A 130 -19.26 9.93 15.10
C VAL A 130 -17.82 10.44 15.02
N GLY A 131 -17.32 10.79 13.83
CA GLY A 131 -15.91 11.07 13.58
C GLY A 131 -15.35 12.23 14.41
N SER A 132 -15.98 13.41 14.34
CA SER A 132 -15.55 14.58 15.11
C SER A 132 -15.61 14.33 16.62
N TYR A 133 -16.64 13.63 17.09
CA TYR A 133 -16.77 13.29 18.50
C TYR A 133 -15.66 12.30 18.93
N CYS A 134 -15.34 11.32 18.09
CA CYS A 134 -14.21 10.42 18.36
C CYS A 134 -12.88 11.20 18.46
N THR A 135 -12.64 12.16 17.57
CA THR A 135 -11.45 13.02 17.64
C THR A 135 -11.42 13.83 18.94
N ASN A 136 -12.55 14.39 19.36
CA ASN A 136 -12.68 15.11 20.63
C ASN A 136 -12.39 14.20 21.82
N VAL A 137 -13.01 13.01 21.88
CA VAL A 137 -12.81 12.02 22.96
C VAL A 137 -11.37 11.54 23.06
N TRP A 138 -10.65 11.44 21.92
CA TRP A 138 -9.24 11.04 21.88
C TRP A 138 -8.25 12.22 21.98
N SER A 139 -8.75 13.37 22.50
CA SER A 139 -7.94 14.60 22.69
C SER A 139 -7.94 15.05 24.13
N LYS A 140 -6.79 15.46 24.64
CA LYS A 140 -6.66 16.18 25.94
C LYS A 140 -7.35 17.54 25.88
N LYS A 141 -7.31 18.19 24.69
CA LYS A 141 -8.00 19.44 24.42
C LYS A 141 -8.48 19.45 22.98
N PHE A 142 -9.72 19.85 22.77
CA PHE A 142 -10.32 20.03 21.45
C PHE A 142 -11.02 21.38 21.41
N THR A 143 -10.68 22.22 20.46
CA THR A 143 -11.32 23.52 20.26
C THR A 143 -11.95 23.54 18.86
N GLY A 144 -13.26 23.67 18.80
CA GLY A 144 -14.01 23.89 17.57
C GLY A 144 -14.47 25.33 17.46
N ILE A 145 -14.22 25.94 16.31
CA ILE A 145 -14.64 27.31 15.98
C ILE A 145 -15.49 27.24 14.72
N SER A 146 -16.68 27.82 14.76
CA SER A 146 -17.51 28.03 13.59
C SER A 146 -17.79 29.51 13.41
N ASP A 147 -17.53 30.04 12.22
CA ASP A 147 -17.87 31.38 11.76
C ASP A 147 -18.89 31.24 10.63
N ASP A 148 -20.11 31.77 10.84
CA ASP A 148 -21.22 31.66 9.87
C ASP A 148 -21.45 32.93 9.03
N GLY A 149 -20.58 33.93 9.20
CA GLY A 149 -20.67 35.22 8.55
C GLY A 149 -21.46 36.27 9.33
N LEU A 150 -22.06 35.91 10.46
CA LEU A 150 -22.78 36.77 11.37
C LEU A 150 -22.25 36.67 12.79
N ASN A 151 -21.96 35.46 13.19
CA ASN A 151 -21.47 35.14 14.53
C ASN A 151 -20.29 34.17 14.44
N ARG A 152 -19.55 34.14 15.55
CA ARG A 152 -18.55 33.09 15.84
C ARG A 152 -19.01 32.35 17.08
N TYR A 153 -19.02 31.05 16.99
CA TYR A 153 -19.16 30.16 18.13
C TYR A 153 -17.86 29.37 18.31
N GLU A 154 -17.36 29.40 19.54
CA GLU A 154 -16.16 28.66 19.92
C GLU A 154 -16.50 27.78 21.11
N VAL A 155 -16.17 26.52 21.03
CA VAL A 155 -16.23 25.55 22.15
C VAL A 155 -14.91 24.88 22.35
N THR A 156 -14.45 24.84 23.58
CA THR A 156 -13.24 24.10 23.99
C THR A 156 -13.62 22.99 24.94
N PHE A 157 -13.41 21.78 24.53
CA PHE A 157 -13.50 20.58 25.36
C PHE A 157 -12.12 20.25 25.95
N LYS A 158 -12.11 19.68 27.15
CA LYS A 158 -10.90 19.22 27.85
C LYS A 158 -11.08 17.82 28.38
N ASP A 159 -9.97 17.18 28.70
CA ASP A 159 -9.89 15.90 29.39
C ASP A 159 -10.76 14.84 28.72
N ASN A 160 -10.49 14.60 27.41
CA ASN A 160 -11.20 13.59 26.63
C ASN A 160 -12.74 13.85 26.57
N ALA A 161 -13.10 15.09 26.29
CA ALA A 161 -14.50 15.56 26.21
C ALA A 161 -15.30 15.48 27.51
N SER A 162 -14.65 15.48 28.68
CA SER A 162 -15.33 15.40 29.97
C SER A 162 -15.87 16.76 30.45
N THR A 163 -15.20 17.83 30.06
CA THR A 163 -15.61 19.21 30.40
C THR A 163 -15.56 20.10 29.17
N PHE A 164 -16.31 21.16 29.18
CA PHE A 164 -16.28 22.14 28.08
C PHE A 164 -16.53 23.58 28.58
N ASN A 165 -16.11 24.52 27.74
CA ASN A 165 -16.42 25.93 27.85
C ASN A 165 -16.79 26.47 26.45
N GLU A 166 -17.82 27.30 26.35
CA GLU A 166 -18.30 27.85 25.08
C GLU A 166 -18.43 29.37 25.12
N VAL A 167 -18.18 29.99 23.96
CA VAL A 167 -18.26 31.44 23.79
C VAL A 167 -18.91 31.74 22.43
N GLU A 168 -19.88 32.69 22.44
CA GLU A 168 -20.45 33.27 21.21
C GLU A 168 -20.10 34.75 21.11
N LYS A 169 -19.73 35.22 19.91
CA LYS A 169 -19.50 36.64 19.63
C LYS A 169 -19.84 36.98 18.18
N LYS A 170 -20.01 38.25 17.87
CA LYS A 170 -20.20 38.69 16.48
C LYS A 170 -18.93 38.47 15.64
N SER A 171 -19.13 38.06 14.40
CA SER A 171 -18.04 37.82 13.44
C SER A 171 -18.59 37.92 12.02
N THR A 172 -17.82 38.53 11.13
CA THR A 172 -18.09 38.54 9.68
C THR A 172 -17.30 37.50 8.91
N SER A 173 -16.48 36.73 9.61
CA SER A 173 -15.70 35.64 9.02
C SER A 173 -16.60 34.45 8.66
N LYS A 174 -16.12 33.58 7.78
CA LYS A 174 -16.76 32.33 7.43
C LYS A 174 -15.74 31.19 7.48
N GLY A 175 -16.21 30.03 7.89
CA GLY A 175 -15.38 28.80 7.90
C GLY A 175 -15.49 28.04 9.21
N VAL A 176 -14.82 26.90 9.22
CA VAL A 176 -14.65 26.07 10.42
C VAL A 176 -13.18 25.93 10.71
N THR A 177 -12.81 26.06 11.99
CA THR A 177 -11.48 25.71 12.46
C THR A 177 -11.61 24.71 13.60
N VAL A 178 -10.93 23.59 13.49
CA VAL A 178 -10.80 22.60 14.55
C VAL A 178 -9.33 22.49 14.92
N LYS A 179 -9.02 22.78 16.19
CA LYS A 179 -7.69 22.59 16.76
C LYS A 179 -7.76 21.61 17.92
N PHE A 180 -6.98 20.55 17.85
CA PHE A 180 -6.99 19.54 18.89
C PHE A 180 -5.59 19.05 19.25
N TYR A 181 -5.46 18.64 20.50
CA TYR A 181 -4.27 18.07 21.10
C TYR A 181 -4.58 16.59 21.39
N PRO A 182 -4.13 15.65 20.55
CA PRO A 182 -4.38 14.23 20.77
C PRO A 182 -3.89 13.80 22.17
N ASP A 183 -4.55 12.83 22.76
CA ASP A 183 -4.09 12.22 23.99
C ASP A 183 -2.88 11.32 23.69
N LEU A 184 -1.70 11.92 23.54
CA LEU A 184 -0.46 11.25 23.17
C LEU A 184 -0.08 10.13 24.14
N GLU A 185 -0.44 10.26 25.42
CA GLU A 185 -0.22 9.24 26.43
C GLU A 185 -1.00 7.95 26.11
N ARG A 186 -2.24 8.06 25.66
CA ARG A 186 -3.04 6.91 25.23
C ARG A 186 -2.53 6.28 23.95
N PHE A 187 -1.91 7.05 23.09
CA PHE A 187 -1.21 6.56 21.89
C PHE A 187 0.21 6.09 22.20
N LYS A 188 0.68 6.18 23.46
CA LYS A 188 2.01 5.77 23.90
C LYS A 188 3.15 6.45 23.14
N ILE A 189 2.98 7.71 22.78
CA ILE A 189 3.95 8.56 22.08
C ILE A 189 4.14 9.89 22.83
N ASN A 190 5.28 10.55 22.59
CA ASN A 190 5.58 11.84 23.21
C ASN A 190 5.30 13.02 22.26
N LYS A 191 5.23 12.77 20.97
CA LYS A 191 4.95 13.77 19.94
C LYS A 191 4.40 13.12 18.67
N ILE A 192 3.78 13.93 17.82
CA ILE A 192 3.37 13.55 16.48
C ILE A 192 4.63 13.52 15.61
N ASP A 193 5.05 12.34 15.18
CA ASP A 193 6.29 12.14 14.46
C ASP A 193 6.21 12.61 12.98
N GLU A 194 7.37 12.69 12.34
CA GLU A 194 7.49 13.09 10.94
C GLU A 194 6.82 12.09 9.99
N ILE A 195 6.80 10.80 10.33
CA ILE A 195 6.14 9.76 9.51
C ILE A 195 4.64 10.03 9.46
N SER A 196 4.01 10.26 10.61
CA SER A 196 2.59 10.62 10.70
C SER A 196 2.27 11.91 9.92
N GLN A 197 3.14 12.93 10.02
CA GLN A 197 3.00 14.17 9.26
C GLN A 197 3.09 13.93 7.74
N ASN A 198 4.05 13.12 7.29
CA ASN A 198 4.24 12.78 5.88
C ASN A 198 3.05 11.98 5.33
N ILE A 199 2.46 11.07 6.10
CA ILE A 199 1.26 10.32 5.72
C ILE A 199 0.07 11.28 5.51
N ILE A 200 -0.13 12.24 6.40
CA ILE A 200 -1.20 13.24 6.24
C ILE A 200 -0.91 14.17 5.06
N CYS A 201 0.33 14.61 4.88
CA CYS A 201 0.72 15.41 3.72
C CYS A 201 0.43 14.65 2.40
N GLN A 202 0.82 13.38 2.33
CA GLN A 202 0.55 12.54 1.15
C GLN A 202 -0.96 12.36 0.94
N ARG A 203 -1.74 12.21 2.02
CA ARG A 203 -3.21 12.17 1.91
C ARG A 203 -3.77 13.45 1.29
N LEU A 204 -3.30 14.62 1.73
CA LEU A 204 -3.75 15.90 1.17
C LEU A 204 -3.37 16.04 -0.32
N ILE A 205 -2.19 15.55 -0.71
CA ILE A 205 -1.78 15.45 -2.13
C ILE A 205 -2.77 14.58 -2.91
N ASN A 206 -3.12 13.43 -2.36
CA ASN A 206 -4.07 12.50 -2.98
C ASN A 206 -5.49 13.11 -3.06
N LEU A 207 -5.92 13.84 -2.03
CA LEU A 207 -7.19 14.56 -2.03
C LEU A 207 -7.21 15.71 -3.03
N ASN A 208 -6.10 16.44 -3.20
CA ASN A 208 -5.98 17.49 -4.22
C ASN A 208 -6.16 16.91 -5.62
N MET A 209 -5.67 15.68 -5.84
CA MET A 209 -5.86 14.93 -7.06
C MET A 209 -7.37 14.56 -7.28
N CYS A 210 -8.05 14.11 -6.20
CA CYS A 210 -9.47 13.77 -6.27
C CYS A 210 -10.36 15.02 -6.46
N PHE A 211 -9.98 16.11 -5.82
CA PHE A 211 -10.74 17.36 -5.75
C PHE A 211 -9.88 18.56 -6.17
N PRO A 212 -9.56 18.71 -7.46
CA PRO A 212 -8.64 19.77 -7.94
C PRO A 212 -9.15 21.20 -7.74
N LEU A 213 -10.45 21.38 -7.47
CA LEU A 213 -11.04 22.67 -7.14
C LEU A 213 -10.76 23.12 -5.69
N ILE A 214 -10.29 22.21 -4.82
CA ILE A 214 -9.92 22.55 -3.44
C ILE A 214 -8.44 22.91 -3.39
N LYS A 215 -8.12 24.05 -2.80
CA LYS A 215 -6.76 24.49 -2.52
C LYS A 215 -6.32 23.94 -1.16
N PHE A 216 -5.45 22.96 -1.18
CA PHE A 216 -4.89 22.40 0.05
C PHE A 216 -3.61 23.11 0.47
N LYS A 217 -3.49 23.36 1.79
CA LYS A 217 -2.27 23.87 2.43
C LYS A 217 -1.85 22.90 3.54
N PHE A 218 -0.56 22.61 3.60
CA PHE A 218 0.04 21.81 4.66
C PHE A 218 1.17 22.59 5.32
N ASN A 219 1.09 22.82 6.62
CA ASN A 219 2.05 23.62 7.40
C ASN A 219 2.38 24.97 6.70
N GLY A 220 1.34 25.64 6.19
CA GLY A 220 1.45 26.93 5.50
C GLY A 220 1.91 26.86 4.03
N LYS A 221 2.39 25.70 3.54
CA LYS A 221 2.78 25.52 2.16
C LYS A 221 1.58 25.03 1.32
N LYS A 222 1.37 25.65 0.17
CA LYS A 222 0.33 25.23 -0.79
C LYS A 222 0.77 23.92 -1.45
N LEU A 223 -0.12 22.93 -1.45
CA LEU A 223 0.04 21.70 -2.21
C LEU A 223 -0.57 21.91 -3.60
N THR A 224 0.17 21.54 -4.64
CA THR A 224 -0.27 21.75 -6.01
C THR A 224 0.08 20.52 -6.85
N ILE A 225 -0.95 19.86 -7.38
CA ILE A 225 -0.84 18.88 -8.46
C ILE A 225 -1.52 19.51 -9.67
N LYS A 226 -0.86 19.50 -10.81
CA LYS A 226 -1.37 20.15 -12.03
C LYS A 226 -2.58 19.40 -12.58
N ASP A 227 -2.42 18.08 -12.74
CA ASP A 227 -3.44 17.19 -13.28
C ASP A 227 -3.16 15.73 -12.91
N PHE A 228 -4.00 14.82 -13.34
CA PHE A 228 -3.86 13.38 -13.08
C PHE A 228 -2.56 12.80 -13.68
N LYS A 229 -2.11 13.32 -14.80
CA LYS A 229 -0.86 12.88 -15.43
C LYS A 229 0.35 13.27 -14.59
N ASP A 230 0.38 14.48 -14.08
CA ASP A 230 1.43 14.98 -13.18
C ASP A 230 1.51 14.11 -11.91
N TYR A 231 0.35 13.74 -11.36
CA TYR A 231 0.27 12.82 -10.22
C TYR A 231 0.83 11.44 -10.55
N VAL A 232 0.41 10.83 -11.67
CA VAL A 232 0.83 9.49 -12.07
C VAL A 232 2.33 9.44 -12.40
N ASN A 233 2.91 10.53 -12.93
CA ASN A 233 4.34 10.64 -13.20
C ASN A 233 5.22 10.48 -11.94
N ASN A 234 4.69 10.75 -10.74
CA ASN A 234 5.41 10.46 -9.50
C ASN A 234 5.63 8.94 -9.28
N PHE A 235 4.80 8.09 -9.87
CA PHE A 235 4.89 6.64 -9.76
C PHE A 235 5.69 6.02 -10.90
N SER A 236 5.50 6.49 -12.14
CA SER A 236 6.18 5.98 -13.32
C SER A 236 6.11 6.97 -14.49
N ASN A 237 7.21 7.06 -15.24
CA ASN A 237 7.23 7.78 -16.52
C ASN A 237 6.53 6.98 -17.65
N TYR A 238 6.36 5.67 -17.46
CA TYR A 238 5.68 4.78 -18.39
C TYR A 238 4.23 4.63 -17.96
N ASN A 239 3.33 5.42 -18.55
CA ASN A 239 1.95 5.45 -18.12
C ASN A 239 0.96 5.52 -19.30
N ILE A 240 -0.15 4.84 -19.13
CA ILE A 240 -1.32 4.94 -20.00
C ILE A 240 -2.45 5.53 -19.17
N ILE A 241 -2.95 6.67 -19.57
CA ILE A 241 -3.92 7.46 -18.83
C ILE A 241 -5.23 7.49 -19.59
N TYR A 242 -6.30 7.28 -18.86
CA TYR A 242 -7.67 7.51 -19.27
C TYR A 242 -8.33 8.51 -18.32
N ASN A 243 -8.86 9.59 -18.89
CA ASN A 243 -9.57 10.64 -18.15
C ASN A 243 -10.96 10.82 -18.69
N ASP A 244 -11.92 10.87 -17.77
CA ASP A 244 -13.30 11.27 -17.99
C ASP A 244 -13.68 12.30 -16.91
N GLU A 245 -14.84 12.94 -17.03
CA GLU A 245 -15.33 13.91 -16.04
C GLU A 245 -15.54 13.25 -14.67
N LYS A 246 -16.08 12.01 -14.67
CA LYS A 246 -16.45 11.27 -13.46
C LYS A 246 -15.32 10.44 -12.90
N TYR A 247 -14.38 9.97 -13.70
CA TYR A 247 -13.31 9.11 -13.24
C TYR A 247 -12.04 9.27 -14.06
N SER A 248 -10.94 8.94 -13.43
CA SER A 248 -9.64 8.86 -14.08
C SER A 248 -8.93 7.59 -13.65
N PHE A 249 -8.27 6.90 -14.57
CA PHE A 249 -7.39 5.81 -14.20
C PHE A 249 -6.13 5.80 -15.06
N ALA A 250 -5.09 5.22 -14.49
CA ALA A 250 -3.83 4.99 -15.17
C ALA A 250 -3.40 3.54 -15.02
N VAL A 251 -2.70 3.05 -16.04
CA VAL A 251 -2.02 1.76 -16.03
C VAL A 251 -0.54 2.01 -16.21
N ILE A 252 0.24 1.54 -15.24
CA ILE A 252 1.69 1.66 -15.20
C ILE A 252 2.32 0.28 -14.95
N PRO A 253 3.62 0.08 -15.21
CA PRO A 253 4.31 -1.15 -14.86
C PRO A 253 4.24 -1.39 -13.35
N SER A 254 3.98 -2.62 -12.92
CA SER A 254 4.12 -2.98 -11.51
C SER A 254 5.59 -2.97 -11.11
N ALA A 255 5.92 -2.35 -9.99
CA ALA A 255 7.27 -2.35 -9.43
C ALA A 255 7.63 -3.69 -8.77
N THR A 256 6.63 -4.53 -8.51
CA THR A 256 6.75 -5.88 -7.98
C THR A 256 6.22 -6.88 -9.00
N ASP A 257 6.44 -8.18 -8.79
CA ASP A 257 5.87 -9.20 -9.67
C ASP A 257 4.43 -9.57 -9.29
N GLU A 258 3.73 -8.65 -8.61
CA GLU A 258 2.35 -8.80 -8.17
C GLU A 258 1.49 -7.66 -8.69
N PHE A 259 0.19 -7.93 -8.83
CA PHE A 259 -0.78 -6.90 -9.18
C PHE A 259 -0.82 -5.84 -8.09
N GLN A 260 -0.66 -4.58 -8.49
CA GLN A 260 -0.76 -3.45 -7.59
C GLN A 260 -1.94 -2.56 -7.99
N HIS A 261 -2.55 -1.95 -7.01
CA HIS A 261 -3.56 -0.92 -7.25
C HIS A 261 -3.47 0.18 -6.20
N PHE A 262 -3.95 1.35 -6.60
CA PHE A 262 -4.11 2.49 -5.73
C PHE A 262 -5.40 3.20 -6.15
N SER A 263 -6.40 3.26 -5.27
CA SER A 263 -7.69 3.78 -5.70
C SER A 263 -8.38 4.65 -4.67
N TYR A 264 -9.17 5.58 -5.20
CA TYR A 264 -10.05 6.46 -4.47
C TYR A 264 -11.47 6.40 -5.02
N VAL A 265 -12.45 6.42 -4.13
CA VAL A 265 -13.86 6.57 -4.46
C VAL A 265 -14.42 7.73 -3.64
N ASN A 266 -14.90 8.78 -4.32
CA ASN A 266 -15.39 10.02 -3.68
C ASN A 266 -14.37 10.61 -2.68
N GLY A 267 -13.05 10.53 -2.99
CA GLY A 267 -11.97 11.01 -2.11
C GLY A 267 -11.60 10.09 -0.96
N LEU A 268 -12.28 8.96 -0.81
CA LEU A 268 -11.93 7.95 0.17
C LEU A 268 -10.92 6.96 -0.44
N LYS A 269 -9.79 6.74 0.21
CA LYS A 269 -8.81 5.69 -0.15
C LYS A 269 -9.44 4.32 0.05
N ILE A 270 -9.29 3.43 -0.92
CA ILE A 270 -9.81 2.06 -0.88
C ILE A 270 -8.61 1.08 -0.92
N PRO A 271 -8.01 0.77 0.25
CA PRO A 271 -6.76 0.01 0.31
C PRO A 271 -6.83 -1.39 -0.28
N GLU A 272 -7.97 -2.08 -0.10
CA GLU A 272 -8.18 -3.43 -0.64
C GLU A 272 -8.80 -3.42 -2.06
N GLY A 273 -9.00 -2.24 -2.66
CA GLY A 273 -9.61 -2.11 -3.98
C GLY A 273 -11.07 -2.54 -3.98
N GLY A 274 -11.40 -3.54 -4.77
CA GLY A 274 -12.76 -4.09 -4.89
C GLY A 274 -13.25 -4.04 -6.32
N THR A 275 -14.57 -4.12 -6.50
CA THR A 275 -15.21 -4.34 -7.81
C THR A 275 -14.78 -3.34 -8.88
N HIS A 276 -14.55 -2.07 -8.52
CA HIS A 276 -14.13 -1.04 -9.50
C HIS A 276 -12.74 -1.35 -10.09
N ILE A 277 -11.78 -1.76 -9.25
CA ILE A 277 -10.45 -2.16 -9.70
C ILE A 277 -10.50 -3.47 -10.47
N ASP A 278 -11.33 -4.42 -10.02
CA ASP A 278 -11.51 -5.70 -10.72
C ASP A 278 -12.11 -5.50 -12.11
N VAL A 279 -13.12 -4.67 -12.27
CA VAL A 279 -13.75 -4.37 -13.58
C VAL A 279 -12.71 -3.74 -14.52
N ILE A 280 -11.99 -2.70 -14.09
CA ILE A 280 -10.98 -2.04 -14.93
C ILE A 280 -9.87 -3.02 -15.31
N SER A 281 -9.26 -3.68 -14.32
CA SER A 281 -8.11 -4.55 -14.55
C SER A 281 -8.46 -5.80 -15.37
N ASN A 282 -9.62 -6.44 -15.09
CA ASN A 282 -10.02 -7.66 -15.81
C ASN A 282 -10.36 -7.38 -17.29
N ASN A 283 -11.00 -6.24 -17.59
CA ASN A 283 -11.23 -5.85 -18.99
C ASN A 283 -9.91 -5.60 -19.73
N ILE A 284 -8.96 -4.91 -19.10
CA ILE A 284 -7.62 -4.70 -19.69
C ILE A 284 -6.92 -6.03 -19.89
N VAL A 285 -6.89 -6.91 -18.88
CA VAL A 285 -6.25 -8.22 -18.95
C VAL A 285 -6.86 -9.09 -20.03
N THR A 286 -8.19 -9.13 -20.14
CA THR A 286 -8.90 -9.91 -21.16
C THR A 286 -8.52 -9.44 -22.56
N LYS A 287 -8.60 -8.13 -22.81
CA LYS A 287 -8.29 -7.55 -24.12
C LYS A 287 -6.79 -7.67 -24.46
N LEU A 288 -5.90 -7.50 -23.49
CA LEU A 288 -4.46 -7.65 -23.69
C LEU A 288 -4.11 -9.11 -24.00
N ARG A 289 -4.75 -10.06 -23.30
CA ARG A 289 -4.60 -11.48 -23.55
C ARG A 289 -5.04 -11.84 -24.98
N GLU A 290 -6.21 -11.40 -25.44
CA GLU A 290 -6.71 -11.63 -26.80
C GLU A 290 -5.70 -11.21 -27.87
N LYS A 291 -4.97 -10.11 -27.64
CA LYS A 291 -3.94 -9.64 -28.57
C LYS A 291 -2.63 -10.44 -28.48
N LEU A 292 -2.22 -10.79 -27.27
CA LEU A 292 -0.97 -11.54 -27.04
C LEU A 292 -1.12 -13.02 -27.42
N GLU A 293 -2.29 -13.63 -27.20
CA GLU A 293 -2.57 -15.05 -27.42
C GLU A 293 -2.42 -15.47 -28.91
N ARG A 294 -2.57 -14.52 -29.83
CA ARG A 294 -2.30 -14.76 -31.26
C ARG A 294 -0.88 -15.23 -31.52
N LYS A 295 0.08 -14.72 -30.72
CA LYS A 295 1.52 -15.04 -30.84
C LYS A 295 2.01 -15.93 -29.72
N TYR A 296 1.42 -15.86 -28.54
CA TYR A 296 1.87 -16.49 -27.30
C TYR A 296 0.73 -17.30 -26.67
N LYS A 297 0.49 -18.51 -27.16
CA LYS A 297 -0.71 -19.34 -26.89
C LYS A 297 -0.96 -19.76 -25.43
N THR A 298 0.03 -19.66 -24.53
CA THR A 298 -0.07 -20.17 -23.14
C THR A 298 -0.05 -19.10 -22.07
N ILE A 299 -0.22 -17.82 -22.44
CA ILE A 299 -0.28 -16.71 -21.47
C ILE A 299 -1.55 -16.84 -20.63
N LYS A 300 -1.37 -16.87 -19.31
CA LYS A 300 -2.47 -16.86 -18.33
C LYS A 300 -2.86 -15.43 -17.96
N PRO A 301 -4.12 -15.16 -17.60
CA PRO A 301 -4.55 -13.84 -17.13
C PRO A 301 -3.70 -13.30 -15.96
N ALA A 302 -3.30 -14.18 -15.03
CA ALA A 302 -2.44 -13.80 -13.90
C ALA A 302 -1.04 -13.31 -14.32
N ASP A 303 -0.47 -13.87 -15.41
CA ASP A 303 0.83 -13.44 -15.91
C ASP A 303 0.81 -12.00 -16.42
N ILE A 304 -0.34 -11.58 -16.94
CA ILE A 304 -0.59 -10.22 -17.38
C ILE A 304 -0.92 -9.34 -16.18
N LYS A 305 -1.90 -9.75 -15.36
CA LYS A 305 -2.42 -8.95 -14.23
C LYS A 305 -1.28 -8.57 -13.28
N ASN A 306 -0.38 -9.49 -12.98
CA ASN A 306 0.73 -9.26 -12.06
C ASN A 306 1.80 -8.27 -12.57
N ARG A 307 1.72 -7.84 -13.82
CA ARG A 307 2.63 -6.82 -14.40
C ARG A 307 1.99 -5.43 -14.45
N LEU A 308 0.77 -5.32 -13.96
CA LEU A 308 0.02 -4.07 -13.98
C LEU A 308 -0.06 -3.46 -12.59
N PHE A 309 0.11 -2.15 -12.55
CA PHE A 309 -0.28 -1.31 -11.44
C PHE A 309 -1.38 -0.36 -11.93
N VAL A 310 -2.55 -0.43 -11.32
CA VAL A 310 -3.72 0.39 -11.68
C VAL A 310 -3.92 1.47 -10.63
N ILE A 311 -3.87 2.74 -11.06
CA ILE A 311 -4.24 3.89 -10.23
C ILE A 311 -5.61 4.36 -10.72
N ALA A 312 -6.62 4.41 -9.84
CA ALA A 312 -7.98 4.79 -10.21
C ALA A 312 -8.62 5.76 -9.23
N ILE A 313 -9.30 6.77 -9.76
CA ILE A 313 -10.05 7.76 -8.99
C ILE A 313 -11.45 7.87 -9.56
N LEU A 314 -12.43 7.53 -8.75
CA LEU A 314 -13.86 7.63 -9.05
C LEU A 314 -14.44 8.81 -8.28
N LYS A 315 -15.11 9.72 -8.99
CA LYS A 315 -15.76 10.91 -8.44
C LYS A 315 -17.27 10.75 -8.59
N ASP A 316 -18.03 11.31 -7.70
CA ASP A 316 -19.51 11.27 -7.78
C ASP A 316 -20.10 9.86 -7.97
N PHE A 317 -19.43 8.85 -7.39
CA PHE A 317 -19.93 7.49 -7.40
C PHE A 317 -21.12 7.38 -6.44
N ASN A 318 -22.30 7.11 -6.97
CA ASN A 318 -23.54 7.07 -6.19
C ASN A 318 -23.61 5.79 -5.33
N ASN A 319 -24.04 5.95 -4.08
CA ASN A 319 -24.29 4.85 -3.14
C ASN A 319 -23.14 3.81 -3.04
N PRO A 320 -21.92 4.23 -2.69
CA PRO A 320 -20.82 3.30 -2.53
C PRO A 320 -21.10 2.34 -1.36
N LYS A 321 -20.95 1.03 -1.63
CA LYS A 321 -21.10 -0.05 -0.65
C LYS A 321 -19.72 -0.58 -0.28
N PHE A 322 -19.50 -0.83 1.02
CA PHE A 322 -18.22 -1.30 1.53
C PHE A 322 -18.37 -2.59 2.33
N ASN A 323 -17.26 -3.34 2.46
CA ASN A 323 -17.21 -4.58 3.24
C ASN A 323 -17.33 -4.36 4.75
N SER A 324 -16.93 -3.17 5.24
CA SER A 324 -16.86 -2.86 6.66
C SER A 324 -17.00 -1.35 6.91
N GLN A 325 -17.09 -0.98 8.19
CA GLN A 325 -17.09 0.41 8.65
C GLN A 325 -15.77 1.15 8.31
N THR A 326 -14.67 0.43 8.21
CA THR A 326 -13.35 1.00 7.83
C THR A 326 -13.27 1.34 6.35
N LYS A 327 -14.24 0.88 5.52
CA LYS A 327 -14.38 1.21 4.09
C LYS A 327 -13.17 0.81 3.24
N GLU A 328 -12.60 -0.35 3.54
CA GLU A 328 -11.36 -0.80 2.91
C GLU A 328 -11.56 -1.35 1.50
N LYS A 329 -12.75 -1.91 1.21
CA LYS A 329 -13.07 -2.53 -0.07
C LYS A 329 -14.43 -2.12 -0.59
N LEU A 330 -14.49 -1.68 -1.87
CA LEU A 330 -15.76 -1.40 -2.55
C LEU A 330 -16.44 -2.71 -2.97
N THR A 331 -17.72 -2.87 -2.61
CA THR A 331 -18.50 -4.12 -2.82
C THR A 331 -19.74 -3.94 -3.71
N ASN A 332 -19.89 -2.80 -4.37
CA ASN A 332 -20.92 -2.61 -5.38
C ASN A 332 -20.87 -3.72 -6.44
N SER A 333 -21.99 -4.09 -7.01
CA SER A 333 -22.04 -5.11 -8.04
C SER A 333 -21.27 -4.69 -9.31
N VAL A 334 -20.81 -5.67 -10.10
CA VAL A 334 -20.16 -5.41 -11.39
C VAL A 334 -21.07 -4.59 -12.32
N GLY A 335 -22.39 -4.83 -12.28
CA GLY A 335 -23.36 -4.07 -13.07
C GLY A 335 -23.40 -2.60 -12.68
N GLU A 336 -23.46 -2.27 -11.36
CA GLU A 336 -23.44 -0.88 -10.88
C GLU A 336 -22.15 -0.16 -11.32
N VAL A 337 -21.00 -0.83 -11.21
CA VAL A 337 -19.72 -0.27 -11.62
C VAL A 337 -19.64 -0.06 -13.13
N ASN A 338 -20.12 -1.01 -13.95
CA ASN A 338 -20.15 -0.86 -15.41
C ASN A 338 -21.07 0.28 -15.85
N VAL A 339 -22.23 0.43 -15.23
CA VAL A 339 -23.14 1.57 -15.51
C VAL A 339 -22.45 2.91 -15.20
N TYR A 340 -21.70 2.98 -14.11
CA TYR A 340 -20.94 4.19 -13.76
C TYR A 340 -19.78 4.48 -14.72
N LEU A 341 -18.99 3.47 -15.08
CA LEU A 341 -17.84 3.62 -15.97
C LEU A 341 -18.27 3.86 -17.45
N GLY A 342 -19.48 3.42 -17.83
CA GLY A 342 -19.96 3.55 -19.20
C GLY A 342 -19.10 2.78 -20.22
N ASP A 343 -19.12 3.26 -21.46
CA ASP A 343 -18.41 2.62 -22.58
C ASP A 343 -16.95 3.09 -22.65
N ILE A 344 -16.05 2.32 -22.05
CA ILE A 344 -14.61 2.54 -22.14
C ILE A 344 -14.05 1.80 -23.35
N ASP A 345 -13.33 2.50 -24.23
CA ASP A 345 -12.58 1.88 -25.32
C ASP A 345 -11.31 1.17 -24.82
N TYR A 346 -11.49 -0.01 -24.24
CA TYR A 346 -10.40 -0.85 -23.77
C TYR A 346 -9.46 -1.30 -24.90
N ASP A 347 -9.91 -1.38 -26.14
CA ASP A 347 -9.06 -1.72 -27.28
C ASP A 347 -8.03 -0.62 -27.55
N LYS A 348 -8.41 0.65 -27.44
CA LYS A 348 -7.51 1.79 -27.55
C LYS A 348 -6.48 1.81 -26.40
N ILE A 349 -6.92 1.55 -25.18
CA ILE A 349 -6.07 1.47 -24.00
C ILE A 349 -5.03 0.36 -24.19
N VAL A 350 -5.46 -0.83 -24.56
CA VAL A 350 -4.59 -1.99 -24.78
C VAL A 350 -3.61 -1.76 -25.93
N LYS A 351 -4.03 -1.09 -27.02
CA LYS A 351 -3.10 -0.67 -28.08
C LYS A 351 -1.98 0.25 -27.55
N SER A 352 -2.28 1.08 -26.55
CA SER A 352 -1.28 1.94 -25.92
C SER A 352 -0.38 1.13 -24.98
N ILE A 353 -0.93 0.20 -24.19
CA ILE A 353 -0.16 -0.70 -23.32
C ILE A 353 0.82 -1.55 -24.14
N MET A 354 0.41 -2.04 -25.31
CA MET A 354 1.27 -2.83 -26.20
C MET A 354 2.53 -2.09 -26.70
N LYS A 355 2.61 -0.77 -26.51
CA LYS A 355 3.76 0.05 -26.87
C LYS A 355 4.70 0.32 -25.70
N VAL A 356 4.35 -0.14 -24.50
CA VAL A 356 5.12 0.05 -23.27
C VAL A 356 5.91 -1.23 -23.00
N ASP A 357 7.16 -1.21 -23.39
CA ASP A 357 8.07 -2.35 -23.29
C ASP A 357 8.24 -2.83 -21.83
N GLU A 358 8.20 -1.91 -20.88
CA GLU A 358 8.28 -2.19 -19.44
C GLU A 358 7.11 -3.02 -18.90
N ILE A 359 5.97 -3.01 -19.58
CA ILE A 359 4.83 -3.88 -19.27
C ILE A 359 4.90 -5.16 -20.09
N ILE A 360 5.17 -5.04 -21.40
CA ILE A 360 4.99 -6.14 -22.37
C ILE A 360 6.14 -7.13 -22.32
N ASN A 361 7.39 -6.66 -22.25
CA ASN A 361 8.55 -7.56 -22.26
C ASN A 361 8.57 -8.54 -21.08
N PRO A 362 8.29 -8.13 -19.82
CA PRO A 362 8.19 -9.09 -18.71
C PRO A 362 7.11 -10.16 -18.90
N ILE A 363 5.97 -9.82 -19.54
CA ILE A 363 4.91 -10.79 -19.85
C ILE A 363 5.40 -11.81 -20.88
N ILE A 364 6.07 -11.33 -21.95
CA ILE A 364 6.62 -12.18 -23.01
C ILE A 364 7.73 -13.09 -22.45
N ASP A 365 8.58 -12.58 -21.57
CA ASP A 365 9.69 -13.36 -21.01
C ASP A 365 9.19 -14.48 -20.10
N ILE A 366 8.15 -14.23 -19.29
CA ILE A 366 7.47 -15.32 -18.54
C ILE A 366 6.98 -16.41 -19.49
N PHE A 367 6.37 -16.01 -20.61
CA PHE A 367 5.91 -16.96 -21.61
C PHE A 367 7.05 -17.80 -22.19
N LYS A 368 8.14 -17.17 -22.65
CA LYS A 368 9.30 -17.86 -23.19
C LYS A 368 9.88 -18.87 -22.19
N ILE A 369 9.98 -18.47 -20.93
CA ILE A 369 10.48 -19.35 -19.85
C ILE A 369 9.56 -20.54 -19.65
N LYS A 370 8.23 -20.33 -19.60
CA LYS A 370 7.26 -21.42 -19.46
C LYS A 370 7.28 -22.37 -20.64
N GLU A 371 7.43 -21.88 -21.87
CA GLU A 371 7.57 -22.73 -23.06
C GLU A 371 8.87 -23.53 -23.01
N GLU A 372 9.97 -22.91 -22.63
CA GLU A 372 11.24 -23.60 -22.50
C GLU A 372 11.18 -24.68 -21.42
N PHE A 373 10.55 -24.42 -20.28
CA PHE A 373 10.28 -25.42 -19.25
C PHE A 373 9.41 -26.57 -19.77
N LYS A 374 8.32 -26.26 -20.47
CA LYS A 374 7.42 -27.26 -21.04
C LYS A 374 8.17 -28.13 -22.07
N ARG A 375 8.93 -27.50 -22.96
CA ARG A 375 9.77 -28.19 -23.95
C ARG A 375 10.85 -29.08 -23.32
N LYS A 376 11.46 -28.62 -22.21
CA LYS A 376 12.40 -29.42 -21.43
C LYS A 376 11.74 -30.60 -20.70
N GLN A 377 10.49 -30.44 -20.25
CA GLN A 377 9.70 -31.54 -19.67
C GLN A 377 9.28 -32.58 -20.75
N GLU A 378 8.85 -32.15 -21.92
CA GLU A 378 8.48 -33.01 -23.03
C GLU A 378 9.71 -33.82 -23.57
N LEU A 379 10.88 -33.20 -23.58
CA LEU A 379 12.13 -33.87 -23.94
C LEU A 379 12.59 -34.87 -22.85
N LYS A 380 12.23 -34.67 -21.58
CA LYS A 380 12.58 -35.61 -20.49
C LYS A 380 11.80 -36.93 -20.53
N VAL A 381 10.68 -36.97 -21.20
CA VAL A 381 9.91 -38.23 -21.41
C VAL A 381 10.61 -39.14 -22.41
N LEU A 382 11.54 -38.62 -23.22
CA LEU A 382 12.18 -39.31 -24.32
C LEU A 382 13.69 -39.64 -24.09
N ASP A 383 14.33 -39.12 -23.02
CA ASP A 383 15.79 -39.27 -22.88
C ASP A 383 16.21 -39.87 -21.53
N LYS A 384 17.04 -40.96 -21.61
CA LYS A 384 17.86 -41.45 -20.51
C LYS A 384 18.87 -40.36 -20.08
N PRO A 385 19.30 -40.31 -18.80
CA PRO A 385 20.09 -39.21 -18.28
C PRO A 385 21.38 -39.01 -19.11
N LYS A 386 21.41 -37.96 -19.92
CA LYS A 386 22.59 -37.47 -20.58
C LYS A 386 23.36 -36.55 -19.64
N LYS A 387 24.71 -36.60 -19.71
CA LYS A 387 25.58 -35.68 -18.97
C LYS A 387 25.10 -34.22 -19.18
N ILE A 388 24.87 -33.51 -18.07
CA ILE A 388 24.50 -32.10 -18.08
C ILE A 388 25.65 -31.30 -18.70
N LYS A 389 25.39 -30.61 -19.81
CA LYS A 389 26.29 -29.62 -20.39
C LYS A 389 25.76 -28.23 -20.08
N ASP A 390 26.11 -27.71 -18.93
CA ASP A 390 25.94 -26.31 -18.57
C ASP A 390 27.33 -25.66 -18.55
N GLU A 391 27.48 -24.52 -19.20
CA GLU A 391 28.77 -23.79 -19.28
C GLU A 391 29.30 -23.37 -17.91
N HIS A 392 28.42 -23.27 -16.93
CA HIS A 392 28.74 -22.91 -15.55
C HIS A 392 29.01 -24.11 -14.64
N TYR A 393 28.75 -25.34 -15.14
CA TYR A 393 28.88 -26.55 -14.34
C TYR A 393 30.08 -27.42 -14.76
N THR A 394 30.92 -27.67 -13.79
CA THR A 394 32.04 -28.64 -13.93
C THR A 394 31.77 -29.84 -13.01
N PRO A 395 31.40 -31.00 -13.53
CA PRO A 395 31.04 -32.18 -12.72
C PRO A 395 32.24 -32.81 -12.00
N ALA A 396 31.96 -33.49 -10.90
CA ALA A 396 32.89 -34.36 -10.23
C ALA A 396 33.26 -35.54 -11.14
N THR A 397 34.47 -36.09 -10.97
CA THR A 397 35.01 -37.13 -11.86
C THR A 397 34.76 -38.56 -11.39
N LYS A 398 34.63 -38.80 -10.07
CA LYS A 398 34.43 -40.16 -9.49
C LYS A 398 33.12 -40.22 -8.66
N ASN A 399 33.19 -39.87 -7.40
CA ASN A 399 32.06 -39.91 -6.49
C ASN A 399 31.51 -38.50 -6.31
N LYS A 400 30.26 -38.28 -6.75
CA LYS A 400 29.62 -36.99 -6.66
C LYS A 400 29.00 -36.82 -5.28
N LYS A 401 29.71 -36.19 -4.35
CA LYS A 401 29.18 -35.91 -3.00
C LYS A 401 28.84 -34.45 -2.77
N TYR A 402 29.60 -33.54 -3.37
CA TYR A 402 29.52 -32.12 -3.05
C TYR A 402 29.42 -31.28 -4.30
N LEU A 403 28.63 -30.20 -4.23
CA LEU A 403 28.57 -29.15 -5.24
C LEU A 403 29.03 -27.84 -4.64
N LEU A 404 30.16 -27.32 -5.09
CA LEU A 404 30.69 -26.03 -4.69
C LEU A 404 30.15 -24.95 -5.65
N VAL A 405 29.42 -23.99 -5.09
CA VAL A 405 28.88 -22.82 -5.83
C VAL A 405 29.86 -21.66 -5.66
N CYS A 406 30.44 -21.18 -6.76
CA CYS A 406 31.50 -20.19 -6.76
C CYS A 406 31.04 -18.88 -7.42
N GLU A 407 31.42 -17.72 -6.87
CA GLU A 407 31.26 -16.45 -7.53
C GLU A 407 32.33 -16.25 -8.60
N GLY A 408 31.99 -16.66 -9.83
CA GLY A 408 32.84 -16.53 -11.00
C GLY A 408 33.96 -17.58 -11.19
N ALA A 409 34.50 -17.60 -12.38
CA ALA A 409 35.55 -18.55 -12.79
C ALA A 409 36.85 -18.40 -11.98
N SER A 410 37.16 -17.21 -11.48
CA SER A 410 38.35 -16.96 -10.66
C SER A 410 38.30 -17.69 -9.33
N ALA A 411 37.13 -17.70 -8.66
CA ALA A 411 36.92 -18.40 -7.41
C ALA A 411 36.98 -19.92 -7.62
N GLN A 412 36.36 -20.42 -8.68
CA GLN A 412 36.48 -21.83 -9.09
C GLN A 412 37.93 -22.24 -9.34
N GLY A 413 38.70 -21.41 -10.07
CA GLY A 413 40.13 -21.65 -10.36
C GLY A 413 40.99 -21.70 -9.10
N GLY A 414 40.61 -20.99 -8.04
CA GLY A 414 41.28 -21.04 -6.73
C GLY A 414 40.92 -22.25 -5.89
N LEU A 415 39.65 -22.70 -5.95
CA LEU A 415 39.14 -23.82 -5.15
C LEU A 415 39.48 -25.21 -5.77
N MET A 416 39.43 -25.31 -7.09
CA MET A 416 39.63 -26.59 -7.79
C MET A 416 40.98 -27.25 -7.51
N PRO A 417 42.14 -26.56 -7.41
CA PRO A 417 43.43 -27.15 -7.01
C PRO A 417 43.43 -27.63 -5.55
N VAL A 418 42.64 -27.03 -4.69
CA VAL A 418 42.60 -27.32 -3.24
C VAL A 418 41.65 -28.49 -2.94
N CYS A 419 40.42 -28.43 -3.44
CA CYS A 419 39.40 -29.44 -3.16
C CYS A 419 39.41 -30.60 -4.13
N GLY A 420 40.08 -30.46 -5.29
CA GLY A 420 40.11 -31.47 -6.33
C GLY A 420 38.81 -31.64 -7.09
N ARG A 421 38.73 -32.68 -7.92
CA ARG A 421 37.53 -32.99 -8.75
C ARG A 421 36.97 -34.38 -8.53
N GLU A 422 37.51 -35.15 -7.62
CA GLU A 422 37.06 -36.54 -7.46
C GLU A 422 35.68 -36.64 -6.90
N GLU A 423 35.39 -35.87 -5.84
CA GLU A 423 34.08 -35.83 -5.13
C GLU A 423 33.33 -34.51 -5.29
N PHE A 424 33.99 -33.45 -5.78
CA PHE A 424 33.44 -32.11 -5.89
C PHE A 424 33.07 -31.76 -7.34
N GLY A 425 31.82 -31.35 -7.52
CA GLY A 425 31.36 -30.58 -8.67
C GLY A 425 31.44 -29.07 -8.38
N TYR A 426 31.55 -28.27 -9.41
CA TYR A 426 31.66 -26.81 -9.30
C TYR A 426 30.60 -26.15 -10.16
N TYR A 427 29.92 -25.14 -9.60
CA TYR A 427 29.01 -24.30 -10.36
C TYR A 427 29.40 -22.83 -10.19
N THR A 428 29.56 -22.10 -11.29
CA THR A 428 29.97 -20.69 -11.26
C THR A 428 28.78 -19.76 -11.47
N LEU A 429 28.61 -18.79 -10.58
CA LEU A 429 27.64 -17.71 -10.73
C LEU A 429 28.33 -16.45 -11.27
N LYS A 430 27.68 -15.71 -12.17
CA LYS A 430 28.15 -14.41 -12.67
C LYS A 430 27.47 -13.28 -11.89
N GLY A 431 28.16 -12.75 -10.87
CA GLY A 431 27.69 -11.64 -10.07
C GLY A 431 26.85 -12.04 -8.84
N LYS A 432 26.22 -11.05 -8.19
CA LYS A 432 25.42 -11.29 -6.98
C LYS A 432 24.17 -12.11 -7.32
N PRO A 433 23.94 -13.25 -6.65
CA PRO A 433 22.72 -14.01 -6.86
C PRO A 433 21.49 -13.18 -6.48
N LEU A 434 20.40 -13.41 -7.20
CA LEU A 434 19.11 -12.81 -6.88
C LEU A 434 18.67 -13.24 -5.48
N ASN A 435 18.29 -12.31 -4.63
CA ASN A 435 17.74 -12.63 -3.32
C ASN A 435 16.44 -13.43 -3.49
N SER A 436 16.49 -14.74 -3.33
CA SER A 436 15.37 -15.66 -3.54
C SER A 436 14.21 -15.43 -2.55
N TRP A 437 14.47 -14.86 -1.36
CA TRP A 437 13.46 -14.51 -0.37
C TRP A 437 12.64 -13.27 -0.75
N ALA A 438 13.23 -12.36 -1.53
CA ALA A 438 12.59 -11.13 -1.97
C ALA A 438 11.97 -11.22 -3.36
N ASN A 439 12.05 -12.38 -4.03
CA ASN A 439 11.63 -12.54 -5.41
C ASN A 439 10.73 -13.76 -5.62
N THR A 440 9.78 -13.65 -6.56
CA THR A 440 8.86 -14.73 -6.90
C THR A 440 9.58 -15.90 -7.59
N GLN A 441 8.97 -17.10 -7.55
CA GLN A 441 9.46 -18.27 -8.29
C GLN A 441 9.69 -17.99 -9.78
N GLN A 442 8.95 -17.04 -10.35
CA GLN A 442 9.07 -16.62 -11.73
C GLN A 442 10.37 -15.87 -12.02
N LYS A 443 10.81 -14.97 -11.13
CA LYS A 443 12.13 -14.31 -11.25
C LYS A 443 13.27 -15.31 -11.06
N PHE A 444 13.08 -16.28 -10.18
CA PHE A 444 14.04 -17.35 -10.00
C PHE A 444 14.17 -18.18 -11.29
N ALA A 445 13.04 -18.59 -11.89
CA ALA A 445 13.02 -19.34 -13.15
C ALA A 445 13.56 -18.55 -14.36
N ALA A 446 13.41 -17.22 -14.34
CA ALA A 446 13.94 -16.31 -15.36
C ALA A 446 15.44 -16.13 -15.30
N ASN A 447 16.03 -16.33 -14.14
CA ASN A 447 17.48 -16.25 -13.95
C ASN A 447 18.14 -17.53 -14.45
N LYS A 448 18.82 -17.44 -15.59
CA LYS A 448 19.46 -18.61 -16.25
C LYS A 448 20.46 -19.33 -15.33
N GLU A 449 21.19 -18.59 -14.52
CA GLU A 449 22.21 -19.16 -13.63
C GLU A 449 21.58 -19.92 -12.47
N LEU A 450 20.57 -19.32 -11.80
CA LEU A 450 19.87 -20.00 -10.70
C LEU A 450 19.03 -21.17 -11.20
N SER A 451 18.43 -21.06 -12.37
CA SER A 451 17.68 -22.13 -13.01
C SER A 451 18.63 -23.28 -13.44
N GLY A 452 19.83 -22.98 -13.96
CA GLY A 452 20.87 -23.95 -14.26
C GLY A 452 21.41 -24.66 -13.01
N LEU A 453 21.69 -23.88 -11.95
CA LEU A 453 22.11 -24.42 -10.65
C LEU A 453 21.07 -25.37 -10.07
N TYR A 454 19.79 -24.97 -10.06
CA TYR A 454 18.68 -25.82 -9.60
C TYR A 454 18.60 -27.14 -10.38
N GLN A 455 18.82 -27.11 -11.70
CA GLN A 455 18.83 -28.31 -12.52
C GLN A 455 20.01 -29.20 -12.19
N VAL A 456 21.21 -28.64 -11.95
CA VAL A 456 22.37 -29.40 -11.53
C VAL A 456 22.11 -30.10 -10.19
N ILE A 457 21.64 -29.38 -9.18
CA ILE A 457 21.30 -29.92 -7.85
C ILE A 457 20.30 -31.07 -7.98
N LYS A 458 19.22 -30.88 -8.74
CA LYS A 458 18.17 -31.88 -8.93
C LYS A 458 18.63 -33.12 -9.65
N ASN A 459 19.47 -32.97 -10.68
CA ASN A 459 19.91 -34.09 -11.51
C ASN A 459 21.09 -34.86 -10.90
N GLU A 460 21.90 -34.21 -10.07
CA GLU A 460 23.01 -34.84 -9.37
C GLU A 460 22.58 -35.52 -8.07
N GLY A 461 21.29 -35.39 -7.66
CA GLY A 461 20.77 -36.00 -6.42
C GLY A 461 21.31 -35.36 -5.14
N ILE A 462 21.87 -34.17 -5.26
CA ILE A 462 22.41 -33.40 -4.13
C ILE A 462 21.22 -32.60 -3.53
N MET A 463 20.32 -33.27 -2.85
CA MET A 463 19.32 -32.66 -2.00
C MET A 463 19.32 -33.35 -0.64
N GLU A 464 20.20 -32.93 0.23
CA GLU A 464 19.96 -33.00 1.66
C GLU A 464 19.35 -31.69 2.09
N ASP A 465 18.32 -31.80 2.92
CA ASP A 465 17.55 -30.67 3.46
C ASP A 465 18.46 -29.87 4.40
N CYS A 466 19.07 -28.79 3.90
CA CYS A 466 19.93 -27.89 4.68
C CYS A 466 19.09 -26.84 5.43
N SER A 467 17.90 -27.19 5.89
CA SER A 467 16.97 -26.25 6.52
C SER A 467 17.30 -25.88 7.97
N ASP A 468 18.22 -26.61 8.63
CA ASP A 468 18.54 -26.35 10.05
C ASP A 468 20.04 -26.10 10.25
N GLY A 469 20.43 -24.85 10.52
CA GLY A 469 21.77 -24.46 10.96
C GLY A 469 22.12 -23.00 10.66
N GLU A 470 22.97 -22.39 11.49
CA GLU A 470 23.45 -21.04 11.27
C GLU A 470 24.52 -20.99 10.17
N TRP A 471 24.51 -19.89 9.39
CA TRP A 471 25.46 -19.66 8.31
C TRP A 471 26.54 -18.68 8.76
N TYR A 472 27.80 -19.03 8.53
CA TYR A 472 28.95 -18.26 8.96
C TYR A 472 29.80 -17.85 7.76
N LYS A 473 30.41 -16.67 7.87
CA LYS A 473 31.50 -16.27 6.99
C LYS A 473 32.81 -16.68 7.62
N ILE A 474 33.57 -17.50 6.93
CA ILE A 474 34.94 -17.87 7.36
C ILE A 474 35.92 -17.39 6.33
N GLU A 475 37.12 -17.03 6.77
CA GLU A 475 38.24 -16.67 5.90
C GLU A 475 39.15 -17.85 5.69
N VAL A 476 39.31 -18.30 4.43
CA VAL A 476 40.21 -19.38 4.07
C VAL A 476 41.21 -18.84 3.03
N ASN A 477 42.49 -18.84 3.39
CA ASN A 477 43.57 -18.33 2.54
C ASN A 477 43.34 -16.89 2.02
N GLY A 478 42.86 -15.99 2.91
CA GLY A 478 42.62 -14.59 2.56
C GLY A 478 41.35 -14.34 1.74
N LYS A 479 40.44 -15.32 1.67
CA LYS A 479 39.13 -15.18 1.00
C LYS A 479 38.00 -15.53 1.94
N GLU A 480 36.98 -14.66 1.99
CA GLU A 480 35.71 -14.93 2.70
C GLU A 480 34.94 -16.03 1.95
N ILE A 481 34.54 -17.07 2.65
CA ILE A 481 33.59 -18.09 2.18
C ILE A 481 32.40 -18.14 3.18
N VAL A 482 31.21 -18.42 2.67
CA VAL A 482 30.00 -18.60 3.49
C VAL A 482 29.73 -20.08 3.61
N VAL A 483 29.68 -20.58 4.83
CA VAL A 483 29.51 -21.99 5.17
C VAL A 483 28.47 -22.16 6.26
N ASN A 484 27.81 -23.31 6.30
CA ASN A 484 26.90 -23.66 7.38
C ASN A 484 27.68 -24.25 8.56
N GLU A 485 27.19 -24.12 9.77
CA GLU A 485 27.82 -24.70 10.97
C GLU A 485 28.09 -26.21 10.88
N ASN A 486 27.25 -26.91 10.09
CA ASN A 486 27.35 -28.34 9.88
C ASN A 486 28.26 -28.74 8.70
N ASP A 487 28.81 -27.76 7.98
CA ASP A 487 29.74 -28.03 6.88
C ASP A 487 31.10 -28.49 7.41
N ASP A 488 31.75 -29.35 6.64
CA ASP A 488 33.15 -29.71 6.87
C ASP A 488 34.04 -28.92 5.90
N VAL A 489 35.02 -28.19 6.42
CA VAL A 489 36.04 -27.48 5.62
C VAL A 489 37.40 -28.13 5.78
N LYS A 490 38.18 -28.14 4.70
CA LYS A 490 39.50 -28.73 4.72
C LYS A 490 40.55 -27.67 5.09
N ILE A 491 41.15 -27.81 6.28
CA ILE A 491 42.23 -26.95 6.77
C ILE A 491 43.47 -27.79 7.02
N ASN A 492 44.59 -27.42 6.39
CA ASN A 492 45.88 -28.16 6.51
C ASN A 492 45.73 -29.66 6.28
N ASP A 493 45.04 -30.03 5.20
CA ASP A 493 44.76 -31.42 4.77
C ASP A 493 43.87 -32.25 5.73
N LYS A 494 43.25 -31.66 6.73
CA LYS A 494 42.27 -32.29 7.61
C LYS A 494 40.89 -31.68 7.38
N TRP A 495 39.85 -32.52 7.34
CA TRP A 495 38.48 -32.08 7.36
C TRP A 495 38.08 -31.70 8.80
N VAL A 496 37.60 -30.51 8.98
CA VAL A 496 37.14 -29.93 10.28
C VAL A 496 35.74 -29.37 10.08
N ARG A 497 34.86 -29.74 10.98
CA ARG A 497 33.48 -29.19 10.95
C ARG A 497 33.48 -27.72 11.36
N VAL A 498 32.72 -26.90 10.67
CA VAL A 498 32.70 -25.43 10.90
C VAL A 498 32.37 -25.10 12.34
N LYS A 499 31.40 -25.78 12.95
CA LYS A 499 31.05 -25.58 14.37
C LYS A 499 32.19 -25.86 15.36
N ASP A 500 33.17 -26.63 14.97
CA ASP A 500 34.34 -26.94 15.81
C ASP A 500 35.45 -25.89 15.64
N LEU A 501 35.28 -24.93 14.74
CA LEU A 501 36.16 -23.79 14.45
C LEU A 501 35.67 -22.48 15.08
N LEU A 502 34.39 -22.44 15.47
CA LEU A 502 33.71 -21.32 16.13
C LEU A 502 33.79 -21.44 17.64
#